data_73fe2e95a1a249976e219254e1190e1e
#
_entry.id   73fe2e95a1a249976e219254e1190e1e
#
_cell.length_a   1.000
_cell.length_b   1.000
_cell.length_c   1.000
_cell.angle_alpha   90.00
_cell.angle_beta   90.00
_cell.angle_gamma   90.00
#
_symmetry.space_group_name_H-M   'P 1'
#
loop_
_entity.id
_entity.type
_entity.pdbx_description
1 polymer ?
#
loop_
_entity_poly.entity_id
_entity_poly.type
_entity_poly.pdbx_seq_one_letter_code
_entity_poly.pdbx_strand_id
1 'polypeptide(L)'
;MKIAVVKYNAGNIYSVDYALKRLGVEATITSDKELLMSADKVIFPGVGEAETTMSHLRKNRLDEVIKNLKQPVLGICLGMQLMCRHSEEGNADCLGIFDADVKLFSPTRHEDKVPHMGWNTLTHVRSDLFKGFTKEEFVYFVHSFYVPLNEFTAAQTDYILPYSSALHKDNFYATQFHPEKSGAVGERILRNFLEL
;
A
#
# COMPACT_ATOMS: atom_id res chain seq x y z
N MET A 1 17.41 -8.05 -11.45
CA MET A 1 16.46 -7.06 -10.87
C MET A 1 16.68 -7.03 -9.36
N LYS A 2 16.96 -5.84 -8.81
CA LYS A 2 17.16 -5.61 -7.37
C LYS A 2 15.87 -5.10 -6.76
N ILE A 3 15.28 -5.83 -5.82
CA ILE A 3 14.08 -5.42 -5.10
C ILE A 3 14.47 -5.03 -3.68
N ALA A 4 14.04 -3.85 -3.23
CA ALA A 4 14.19 -3.43 -1.85
C ALA A 4 12.83 -3.37 -1.14
N VAL A 5 12.79 -3.82 0.10
CA VAL A 5 11.65 -3.65 1.00
C VAL A 5 12.08 -2.69 2.10
N VAL A 6 11.35 -1.59 2.24
CA VAL A 6 11.67 -0.56 3.24
C VAL A 6 11.54 -1.12 4.64
N LYS A 7 12.65 -1.13 5.38
CA LYS A 7 12.71 -1.56 6.77
C LYS A 7 12.53 -0.35 7.69
N TYR A 8 11.47 -0.40 8.47
CA TYR A 8 11.26 0.51 9.60
C TYR A 8 10.60 -0.29 10.74
N ASN A 9 10.11 0.35 11.76
CA ASN A 9 9.50 -0.33 12.91
C ASN A 9 8.08 -0.87 12.60
N ALA A 10 7.95 -1.71 11.55
CA ALA A 10 6.68 -2.30 11.11
C ALA A 10 6.73 -3.83 11.07
N GLY A 11 5.64 -4.48 11.50
CA GLY A 11 5.60 -5.91 11.72
C GLY A 11 5.38 -6.81 10.49
N ASN A 12 4.86 -6.30 9.35
CA ASN A 12 4.42 -7.15 8.23
C ASN A 12 5.47 -7.36 7.11
N ILE A 13 6.69 -6.89 7.30
CA ILE A 13 7.77 -6.95 6.30
C ILE A 13 8.05 -8.39 5.86
N TYR A 14 8.07 -9.33 6.78
CA TYR A 14 8.37 -10.73 6.48
C TYR A 14 7.28 -11.43 5.66
N SER A 15 6.01 -11.05 5.82
CA SER A 15 4.92 -11.61 4.99
C SER A 15 5.11 -11.22 3.52
N VAL A 16 5.54 -9.99 3.27
CA VAL A 16 5.87 -9.50 1.91
C VAL A 16 7.09 -10.24 1.36
N ASP A 17 8.15 -10.40 2.16
CA ASP A 17 9.36 -11.14 1.78
C ASP A 17 9.03 -12.60 1.41
N TYR A 18 8.21 -13.29 2.21
CA TYR A 18 7.75 -14.64 1.89
C TYR A 18 6.92 -14.70 0.61
N ALA A 19 6.06 -13.70 0.36
CA ALA A 19 5.30 -13.65 -0.88
C ALA A 19 6.22 -13.47 -2.11
N LEU A 20 7.24 -12.62 -2.02
CA LEU A 20 8.24 -12.46 -3.07
C LEU A 20 9.06 -13.73 -3.30
N LYS A 21 9.47 -14.41 -2.24
CA LYS A 21 10.17 -15.71 -2.34
C LYS A 21 9.34 -16.78 -3.04
N ARG A 22 8.02 -16.85 -2.80
CA ARG A 22 7.13 -17.76 -3.56
C ARG A 22 7.10 -17.42 -5.06
N LEU A 23 7.34 -16.16 -5.43
CA LEU A 23 7.47 -15.74 -6.83
C LEU A 23 8.89 -15.94 -7.39
N GLY A 24 9.81 -16.51 -6.62
CA GLY A 24 11.20 -16.74 -7.02
C GLY A 24 12.07 -15.47 -6.97
N VAL A 25 11.66 -14.47 -6.19
CA VAL A 25 12.36 -13.18 -6.07
C VAL A 25 12.91 -13.02 -4.65
N GLU A 26 14.20 -12.73 -4.57
CA GLU A 26 14.85 -12.30 -3.33
C GLU A 26 14.85 -10.79 -3.21
N ALA A 27 14.38 -10.27 -2.07
CA ALA A 27 14.36 -8.85 -1.78
C ALA A 27 15.33 -8.50 -0.65
N THR A 28 15.92 -7.31 -0.74
CA THR A 28 16.75 -6.75 0.34
C THR A 28 15.88 -5.95 1.29
N ILE A 29 15.69 -6.42 2.52
CA ILE A 29 14.99 -5.67 3.57
C ILE A 29 16.00 -4.69 4.17
N THR A 30 15.78 -3.38 3.95
CA THR A 30 16.78 -2.38 4.33
C THR A 30 16.16 -1.02 4.69
N SER A 31 16.84 -0.28 5.57
CA SER A 31 16.65 1.16 5.81
C SER A 31 17.80 1.99 5.23
N ASP A 32 18.77 1.34 4.58
CA ASP A 32 19.88 2.03 3.94
C ASP A 32 19.39 2.81 2.72
N LYS A 33 19.72 4.10 2.69
CA LYS A 33 19.24 5.03 1.67
C LYS A 33 19.79 4.74 0.29
N GLU A 34 21.07 4.35 0.22
CA GLU A 34 21.75 4.05 -1.05
C GLU A 34 21.18 2.77 -1.65
N LEU A 35 20.95 1.75 -0.83
CA LEU A 35 20.30 0.52 -1.26
C LEU A 35 18.87 0.76 -1.76
N LEU A 36 18.09 1.61 -1.08
CA LEU A 36 16.75 1.98 -1.53
C LEU A 36 16.79 2.75 -2.84
N MET A 37 17.68 3.73 -2.99
CA MET A 37 17.78 4.54 -4.20
C MET A 37 18.34 3.76 -5.41
N SER A 38 19.18 2.74 -5.18
CA SER A 38 19.78 1.92 -6.23
C SER A 38 19.01 0.66 -6.58
N ALA A 39 17.90 0.38 -5.91
CA ALA A 39 17.02 -0.72 -6.24
C ALA A 39 16.25 -0.46 -7.55
N ASP A 40 15.94 -1.50 -8.30
CA ASP A 40 15.12 -1.40 -9.51
C ASP A 40 13.64 -1.16 -9.14
N LYS A 41 13.19 -1.69 -8.00
CA LYS A 41 11.84 -1.49 -7.45
C LYS A 41 11.89 -1.46 -5.92
N VAL A 42 10.96 -0.72 -5.33
CA VAL A 42 10.84 -0.59 -3.88
C VAL A 42 9.44 -0.97 -3.42
N ILE A 43 9.33 -1.78 -2.36
CA ILE A 43 8.07 -2.05 -1.68
C ILE A 43 8.11 -1.35 -0.33
N PHE A 44 7.06 -0.58 -0.06
CA PHE A 44 6.85 0.13 1.20
C PHE A 44 5.65 -0.46 1.93
N PRO A 45 5.84 -1.59 2.65
CA PRO A 45 4.78 -2.21 3.42
C PRO A 45 4.50 -1.40 4.68
N GLY A 46 3.33 -1.56 5.27
CA GLY A 46 3.06 -0.94 6.56
C GLY A 46 1.96 -1.62 7.35
N VAL A 47 2.19 -1.76 8.64
CA VAL A 47 1.19 -2.07 9.66
C VAL A 47 1.53 -1.23 10.89
N GLY A 48 0.54 -0.86 11.67
CA GLY A 48 0.70 -0.02 12.83
C GLY A 48 -0.06 1.30 12.69
N GLU A 49 0.42 2.34 13.34
CA GLU A 49 -0.25 3.63 13.44
C GLU A 49 0.53 4.71 12.68
N ALA A 50 -0.21 5.61 12.00
CA ALA A 50 0.36 6.55 11.04
C ALA A 50 1.34 7.54 11.68
N GLU A 51 0.98 8.21 12.80
CA GLU A 51 1.83 9.23 13.41
C GLU A 51 3.14 8.65 13.94
N THR A 52 3.07 7.52 14.65
CA THR A 52 4.27 6.84 15.16
C THR A 52 5.21 6.44 14.03
N THR A 53 4.63 5.95 12.92
CA THR A 53 5.42 5.56 11.75
C THR A 53 6.04 6.78 11.06
N MET A 54 5.29 7.85 10.83
CA MET A 54 5.82 9.08 10.23
C MET A 54 6.92 9.71 11.08
N SER A 55 6.75 9.74 12.40
CA SER A 55 7.79 10.19 13.33
C SER A 55 9.09 9.38 13.18
N HIS A 56 8.98 8.05 13.07
CA HIS A 56 10.13 7.18 12.82
C HIS A 56 10.80 7.45 11.46
N LEU A 57 9.99 7.59 10.38
CA LEU A 57 10.51 7.87 9.05
C LEU A 57 11.27 9.21 9.01
N ARG A 58 10.71 10.27 9.59
CA ARG A 58 11.33 11.60 9.68
C ARG A 58 12.63 11.57 10.47
N LYS A 59 12.61 10.92 11.64
CA LYS A 59 13.81 10.78 12.49
C LYS A 59 14.98 10.16 11.73
N ASN A 60 14.70 9.21 10.84
CA ASN A 60 15.71 8.52 10.04
C ASN A 60 15.88 9.13 8.64
N ARG A 61 15.15 10.20 8.31
CA ARG A 61 15.13 10.85 6.99
C ARG A 61 14.77 9.88 5.86
N LEU A 62 13.98 8.86 6.14
CA LEU A 62 13.47 7.91 5.15
C LEU A 62 12.28 8.50 4.39
N ASP A 63 11.53 9.41 4.99
CA ASP A 63 10.47 10.20 4.36
C ASP A 63 10.96 10.91 3.10
N GLU A 64 12.08 11.63 3.18
CA GLU A 64 12.69 12.30 2.04
C GLU A 64 13.19 11.32 0.97
N VAL A 65 13.74 10.18 1.38
CA VAL A 65 14.20 9.14 0.45
C VAL A 65 13.03 8.59 -0.34
N ILE A 66 11.96 8.15 0.36
CA ILE A 66 10.79 7.53 -0.29
C ILE A 66 10.13 8.50 -1.27
N LYS A 67 9.93 9.76 -0.89
CA LYS A 67 9.34 10.80 -1.76
C LYS A 67 10.12 11.03 -3.05
N ASN A 68 11.44 10.83 -3.02
CA ASN A 68 12.32 11.13 -4.14
C ASN A 68 12.70 9.92 -4.99
N LEU A 69 12.20 8.72 -4.68
CA LEU A 69 12.42 7.52 -5.49
C LEU A 69 11.87 7.73 -6.91
N LYS A 70 12.59 7.24 -7.91
CA LYS A 70 12.24 7.38 -9.34
C LYS A 70 11.82 6.06 -9.98
N GLN A 71 12.25 4.95 -9.42
CA GLN A 71 11.82 3.61 -9.80
C GLN A 71 10.41 3.31 -9.27
N PRO A 72 9.73 2.27 -9.78
CA PRO A 72 8.41 1.87 -9.28
C PRO A 72 8.43 1.59 -7.77
N VAL A 73 7.48 2.17 -7.06
CA VAL A 73 7.28 2.00 -5.62
C VAL A 73 5.88 1.46 -5.35
N LEU A 74 5.76 0.40 -4.55
CA LEU A 74 4.48 -0.16 -4.13
C LEU A 74 4.25 0.05 -2.62
N GLY A 75 3.31 0.92 -2.26
CA GLY A 75 2.80 1.06 -0.90
C GLY A 75 1.75 -0.01 -0.59
N ILE A 76 1.82 -0.67 0.58
CA ILE A 76 0.86 -1.69 1.01
C ILE A 76 0.24 -1.30 2.34
N CYS A 77 -1.10 -1.27 2.39
CA CYS A 77 -1.92 -0.97 3.56
C CYS A 77 -1.53 0.38 4.20
N LEU A 78 -0.93 0.40 5.39
CA LEU A 78 -0.42 1.63 5.99
C LEU A 78 0.56 2.35 5.05
N GLY A 79 1.38 1.62 4.29
CA GLY A 79 2.28 2.22 3.31
C GLY A 79 1.55 3.06 2.26
N MET A 80 0.37 2.62 1.79
CA MET A 80 -0.51 3.44 0.93
C MET A 80 -0.98 4.71 1.65
N GLN A 81 -1.44 4.58 2.88
CA GLN A 81 -1.96 5.70 3.66
C GLN A 81 -0.87 6.74 3.95
N LEU A 82 0.35 6.29 4.24
CA LEU A 82 1.49 7.18 4.48
C LEU A 82 1.97 7.90 3.20
N MET A 83 1.66 7.39 2.01
CA MET A 83 1.90 8.10 0.75
C MET A 83 0.89 9.23 0.50
N CYS A 84 -0.23 9.28 1.21
CA CYS A 84 -1.19 10.38 1.14
C CYS A 84 -0.65 11.66 1.80
N ARG A 85 -1.42 12.73 1.77
CA ARG A 85 -1.05 14.02 2.37
C ARG A 85 -1.19 14.01 3.88
N HIS A 86 -2.33 13.51 4.37
CA HIS A 86 -2.70 13.55 5.78
C HIS A 86 -3.50 12.31 6.16
N SER A 87 -3.40 11.89 7.43
CA SER A 87 -4.21 10.81 8.00
C SER A 87 -4.89 11.26 9.28
N GLU A 88 -6.19 10.95 9.40
CA GLU A 88 -6.92 11.12 10.66
C GLU A 88 -6.38 10.19 11.76
N GLU A 89 -5.67 9.11 11.41
CA GLU A 89 -4.99 8.25 12.37
C GLU A 89 -3.82 8.98 13.02
N GLY A 90 -3.99 9.35 14.28
CA GLY A 90 -2.99 10.14 15.01
C GLY A 90 -2.85 11.59 14.51
N ASN A 91 -3.76 12.07 13.66
CA ASN A 91 -3.71 13.42 13.05
C ASN A 91 -2.36 13.69 12.38
N ALA A 92 -1.89 12.74 11.57
CA ALA A 92 -0.55 12.71 11.02
C ALA A 92 -0.44 13.41 9.66
N ASP A 93 0.50 14.34 9.52
CA ASP A 93 0.98 14.76 8.20
C ASP A 93 1.85 13.64 7.61
N CYS A 94 1.52 13.20 6.40
CA CYS A 94 2.17 12.07 5.75
C CYS A 94 3.12 12.52 4.62
N LEU A 95 3.44 11.63 3.68
CA LEU A 95 4.45 11.91 2.64
C LEU A 95 3.97 12.91 1.58
N GLY A 96 2.66 13.05 1.34
CA GLY A 96 2.11 13.99 0.36
C GLY A 96 2.42 13.63 -1.11
N ILE A 97 2.64 12.36 -1.41
CA ILE A 97 2.82 11.86 -2.78
C ILE A 97 1.47 11.93 -3.51
N PHE A 98 0.41 11.42 -2.88
CA PHE A 98 -0.97 11.59 -3.32
C PHE A 98 -1.60 12.77 -2.57
N ASP A 99 -2.19 13.72 -3.28
CA ASP A 99 -2.95 14.82 -2.67
C ASP A 99 -4.34 14.32 -2.26
N ALA A 100 -4.36 13.50 -1.23
CA ALA A 100 -5.54 12.84 -0.68
C ALA A 100 -5.39 12.70 0.83
N ASP A 101 -6.52 12.72 1.54
CA ASP A 101 -6.57 12.52 2.99
C ASP A 101 -7.12 11.14 3.33
N VAL A 102 -6.54 10.53 4.36
CA VAL A 102 -6.98 9.26 4.93
C VAL A 102 -8.00 9.54 6.02
N LYS A 103 -9.17 8.90 5.94
CA LYS A 103 -10.33 9.10 6.82
C LYS A 103 -10.61 7.86 7.66
N LEU A 104 -11.14 8.04 8.86
CA LEU A 104 -11.68 6.94 9.67
C LEU A 104 -13.04 6.50 9.11
N PHE A 105 -13.27 5.19 9.01
CA PHE A 105 -14.63 4.69 8.73
C PHE A 105 -15.58 5.08 9.84
N SER A 106 -16.73 5.62 9.45
CA SER A 106 -17.82 5.97 10.34
C SER A 106 -19.05 5.07 10.07
N PRO A 107 -19.26 3.99 10.84
CA PRO A 107 -20.41 3.11 10.66
C PRO A 107 -21.72 3.89 10.79
N THR A 108 -22.65 3.63 9.88
CA THR A 108 -24.00 4.22 9.90
C THR A 108 -25.06 3.21 10.29
N ARG A 109 -24.73 1.92 10.24
CA ARG A 109 -25.62 0.80 10.57
C ARG A 109 -24.98 -0.09 11.63
N HIS A 110 -25.78 -0.79 12.41
CA HIS A 110 -25.29 -1.69 13.46
C HIS A 110 -24.43 -2.86 12.94
N GLU A 111 -24.70 -3.32 11.73
CA GLU A 111 -23.97 -4.40 11.07
C GLU A 111 -22.60 -3.97 10.51
N ASP A 112 -22.39 -2.67 10.31
CA ASP A 112 -21.11 -2.15 9.83
C ASP A 112 -20.03 -2.34 10.90
N LYS A 113 -18.95 -3.01 10.57
CA LYS A 113 -17.85 -3.28 11.49
C LYS A 113 -16.62 -2.48 11.10
N VAL A 114 -15.93 -1.95 12.09
CA VAL A 114 -14.60 -1.32 11.94
C VAL A 114 -13.66 -2.04 12.90
N PRO A 115 -12.55 -2.58 12.42
CA PRO A 115 -12.00 -2.46 11.07
C PRO A 115 -12.77 -3.24 9.99
N HIS A 116 -12.65 -2.82 8.71
CA HIS A 116 -12.92 -3.66 7.55
C HIS A 116 -11.93 -4.81 7.57
N MET A 117 -12.37 -6.00 7.88
CA MET A 117 -11.52 -7.19 8.00
C MET A 117 -12.13 -8.34 7.22
N GLY A 118 -11.39 -8.86 6.23
CA GLY A 118 -11.80 -10.00 5.44
C GLY A 118 -11.60 -9.81 3.94
N TRP A 119 -12.23 -10.68 3.16
CA TRP A 119 -12.16 -10.68 1.71
C TRP A 119 -13.25 -9.79 1.13
N ASN A 120 -12.86 -8.96 0.14
CA ASN A 120 -13.78 -8.11 -0.60
C ASN A 120 -13.29 -7.93 -2.03
N THR A 121 -14.14 -7.43 -2.92
CA THR A 121 -13.89 -7.34 -4.35
C THR A 121 -13.21 -6.03 -4.75
N LEU A 122 -12.46 -6.11 -5.85
CA LEU A 122 -11.93 -4.94 -6.56
C LEU A 122 -12.81 -4.65 -7.77
N THR A 123 -13.22 -3.41 -7.90
CA THR A 123 -13.98 -2.88 -9.03
C THR A 123 -13.27 -1.68 -9.65
N HIS A 124 -13.68 -1.26 -10.84
CA HIS A 124 -13.15 -0.06 -11.52
C HIS A 124 -11.61 -0.01 -11.59
N VAL A 125 -10.97 -1.16 -11.87
CA VAL A 125 -9.51 -1.27 -11.96
C VAL A 125 -8.95 -0.53 -13.19
N ARG A 126 -7.88 0.27 -13.02
CA ARG A 126 -7.30 1.15 -14.05
C ARG A 126 -5.78 1.18 -14.09
N SER A 127 -5.08 0.29 -13.44
CA SER A 127 -3.61 0.33 -13.36
C SER A 127 -3.01 -0.96 -13.91
N ASP A 128 -1.77 -0.89 -14.39
CA ASP A 128 -1.00 -2.04 -14.84
C ASP A 128 -0.80 -3.10 -13.73
N LEU A 129 -0.94 -2.71 -12.44
CA LEU A 129 -1.02 -3.68 -11.34
C LEU A 129 -2.12 -4.72 -11.52
N PHE A 130 -3.19 -4.38 -12.24
CA PHE A 130 -4.36 -5.22 -12.44
C PHE A 130 -4.42 -5.83 -13.84
N LYS A 131 -3.30 -5.88 -14.54
CA LYS A 131 -3.19 -6.54 -15.83
C LYS A 131 -3.66 -8.00 -15.73
N GLY A 132 -4.53 -8.39 -16.68
CA GLY A 132 -5.14 -9.73 -16.71
C GLY A 132 -6.39 -9.88 -15.82
N PHE A 133 -6.86 -8.81 -15.17
CA PHE A 133 -8.16 -8.82 -14.49
C PHE A 133 -9.28 -8.69 -15.51
N THR A 134 -10.19 -9.68 -15.54
CA THR A 134 -11.34 -9.72 -16.49
C THR A 134 -12.68 -9.74 -15.76
N LYS A 135 -12.68 -9.87 -14.45
CA LYS A 135 -13.85 -9.94 -13.58
C LYS A 135 -13.49 -9.37 -12.21
N GLU A 136 -14.46 -9.26 -11.35
CA GLU A 136 -14.24 -8.96 -9.93
C GLU A 136 -13.36 -10.03 -9.28
N GLU A 137 -12.34 -9.59 -8.58
CA GLU A 137 -11.37 -10.44 -7.90
C GLU A 137 -11.37 -10.11 -6.41
N PHE A 138 -11.30 -11.14 -5.58
CA PHE A 138 -11.28 -10.99 -4.13
C PHE A 138 -9.86 -10.80 -3.61
N VAL A 139 -9.70 -9.83 -2.72
CA VAL A 139 -8.46 -9.54 -2.00
C VAL A 139 -8.72 -9.37 -0.51
N TYR A 140 -7.68 -9.48 0.31
CA TYR A 140 -7.81 -9.44 1.76
C TYR A 140 -7.51 -8.06 2.33
N PHE A 141 -8.45 -7.55 3.12
CA PHE A 141 -8.41 -6.27 3.82
C PHE A 141 -8.31 -6.43 5.33
N VAL A 142 -7.61 -5.52 5.99
CA VAL A 142 -7.69 -5.29 7.44
C VAL A 142 -7.27 -3.84 7.72
N HIS A 143 -8.25 -2.94 7.81
CA HIS A 143 -8.00 -1.52 8.05
C HIS A 143 -9.22 -0.80 8.63
N SER A 144 -8.98 0.23 9.44
CA SER A 144 -10.02 1.11 10.01
C SER A 144 -10.11 2.45 9.28
N PHE A 145 -9.07 2.81 8.55
CA PHE A 145 -8.98 4.07 7.81
C PHE A 145 -8.96 3.79 6.31
N TYR A 146 -9.46 4.71 5.52
CA TYR A 146 -9.59 4.58 4.06
C TYR A 146 -9.26 5.89 3.35
N VAL A 147 -8.97 5.82 2.07
CA VAL A 147 -8.82 6.97 1.18
C VAL A 147 -10.10 7.11 0.36
N PRO A 148 -10.82 8.26 0.43
CA PRO A 148 -11.95 8.52 -0.43
C PRO A 148 -11.60 8.40 -1.92
N LEU A 149 -12.60 8.16 -2.77
CA LEU A 149 -12.41 8.18 -4.22
C LEU A 149 -11.87 9.54 -4.66
N ASN A 150 -10.84 9.52 -5.49
CA ASN A 150 -10.16 10.72 -5.99
C ASN A 150 -9.54 10.46 -7.37
N GLU A 151 -8.85 11.43 -7.94
CA GLU A 151 -8.23 11.34 -9.27
C GLU A 151 -7.15 10.23 -9.39
N PHE A 152 -6.51 9.86 -8.29
CA PHE A 152 -5.47 8.81 -8.24
C PHE A 152 -6.05 7.42 -8.05
N THR A 153 -7.37 7.25 -7.85
CA THR A 153 -8.00 5.95 -7.63
C THR A 153 -7.70 5.00 -8.77
N ALA A 154 -7.00 3.91 -8.49
CA ALA A 154 -6.64 2.86 -9.45
C ALA A 154 -7.50 1.60 -9.33
N ALA A 155 -8.14 1.39 -8.20
CA ALA A 155 -9.19 0.40 -7.96
C ALA A 155 -10.12 0.88 -6.84
N GLN A 156 -11.35 0.41 -6.87
CA GLN A 156 -12.40 0.74 -5.91
C GLN A 156 -12.89 -0.51 -5.21
N THR A 157 -13.32 -0.35 -3.97
CA THR A 157 -14.04 -1.36 -3.19
C THR A 157 -15.20 -0.69 -2.47
N ASP A 158 -16.32 -1.40 -2.36
CA ASP A 158 -17.48 -0.98 -1.58
C ASP A 158 -17.48 -1.69 -0.22
N TYR A 159 -17.48 -0.90 0.83
CA TYR A 159 -17.69 -1.34 2.22
C TYR A 159 -18.54 -0.26 2.90
N ILE A 160 -18.72 0.09 3.97
CA ILE A 160 -19.57 1.17 4.53
C ILE A 160 -19.90 2.26 3.48
N LEU A 161 -18.92 2.60 2.65
CA LEU A 161 -19.02 3.50 1.49
C LEU A 161 -18.01 3.07 0.41
N PRO A 162 -18.15 3.53 -0.85
CA PRO A 162 -17.12 3.33 -1.87
C PRO A 162 -15.83 4.07 -1.52
N TYR A 163 -14.68 3.40 -1.67
CA TYR A 163 -13.37 4.01 -1.37
C TYR A 163 -12.27 3.50 -2.32
N SER A 164 -11.15 4.21 -2.33
CA SER A 164 -9.96 3.83 -3.11
C SER A 164 -9.26 2.65 -2.47
N SER A 165 -9.39 1.47 -3.05
CA SER A 165 -8.65 0.28 -2.64
C SER A 165 -7.25 0.17 -3.25
N ALA A 166 -6.97 0.98 -4.28
CA ALA A 166 -5.64 1.20 -4.82
C ALA A 166 -5.49 2.63 -5.36
N LEU A 167 -4.27 3.14 -5.32
CA LEU A 167 -3.89 4.45 -5.88
C LEU A 167 -2.74 4.27 -6.86
N HIS A 168 -2.67 5.16 -7.87
CA HIS A 168 -1.55 5.24 -8.80
C HIS A 168 -1.29 6.69 -9.22
N LYS A 169 -0.03 7.10 -9.15
CA LYS A 169 0.47 8.38 -9.66
C LYS A 169 1.93 8.21 -10.04
N ASP A 170 2.27 8.49 -11.28
CA ASP A 170 3.63 8.40 -11.81
C ASP A 170 4.26 7.01 -11.53
N ASN A 171 5.37 6.97 -10.80
CA ASN A 171 6.05 5.74 -10.38
C ASN A 171 5.53 5.16 -9.04
N PHE A 172 4.52 5.77 -8.42
CA PHE A 172 3.96 5.34 -7.14
C PHE A 172 2.67 4.57 -7.33
N TYR A 173 2.66 3.33 -6.90
CA TYR A 173 1.54 2.41 -6.85
C TYR A 173 1.23 2.11 -5.38
N ALA A 174 -0.03 1.93 -5.04
CA ALA A 174 -0.39 1.61 -3.67
C ALA A 174 -1.67 0.79 -3.58
N THR A 175 -1.75 -0.12 -2.60
CA THR A 175 -2.91 -0.96 -2.33
C THR A 175 -3.31 -0.84 -0.86
N GLN A 176 -4.61 -0.70 -0.57
CA GLN A 176 -5.14 -0.75 0.79
C GLN A 176 -5.22 -2.18 1.30
N PHE A 177 -5.49 -3.12 0.41
CA PHE A 177 -5.47 -4.55 0.72
C PHE A 177 -4.02 -5.07 0.79
N HIS A 178 -3.89 -6.28 1.30
CA HIS A 178 -2.64 -6.99 1.45
C HIS A 178 -2.45 -8.00 0.29
N PRO A 179 -1.73 -7.67 -0.79
CA PRO A 179 -1.49 -8.63 -1.87
C PRO A 179 -0.76 -9.87 -1.37
N GLU A 180 0.15 -9.74 -0.40
CA GLU A 180 0.89 -10.86 0.21
C GLU A 180 -0.01 -11.85 0.97
N LYS A 181 -1.28 -11.46 1.26
CA LYS A 181 -2.30 -12.28 1.93
C LYS A 181 -3.49 -12.61 1.03
N SER A 182 -3.47 -12.20 -0.23
CA SER A 182 -4.59 -12.30 -1.16
C SER A 182 -4.50 -13.50 -2.11
N GLY A 183 -3.75 -14.55 -1.76
CA GLY A 183 -3.65 -15.78 -2.52
C GLY A 183 -3.16 -15.55 -3.95
N ALA A 184 -3.69 -16.32 -4.92
CA ALA A 184 -3.29 -16.23 -6.33
C ALA A 184 -3.53 -14.85 -6.95
N VAL A 185 -4.58 -14.14 -6.53
CA VAL A 185 -4.88 -12.77 -6.99
C VAL A 185 -3.77 -11.82 -6.54
N GLY A 186 -3.39 -11.91 -5.27
CA GLY A 186 -2.30 -11.11 -4.71
C GLY A 186 -0.94 -11.41 -5.34
N GLU A 187 -0.64 -12.70 -5.61
CA GLU A 187 0.58 -13.10 -6.32
C GLU A 187 0.62 -12.53 -7.74
N ARG A 188 -0.50 -12.50 -8.46
CA ARG A 188 -0.60 -11.87 -9.77
C ARG A 188 -0.34 -10.36 -9.70
N ILE A 189 -0.89 -9.65 -8.70
CA ILE A 189 -0.65 -8.22 -8.49
C ILE A 189 0.83 -7.97 -8.21
N LEU A 190 1.45 -8.74 -7.32
CA LEU A 190 2.89 -8.62 -7.04
C LEU A 190 3.73 -8.92 -8.29
N ARG A 191 3.37 -9.93 -9.08
CA ARG A 191 4.05 -10.24 -10.35
C ARG A 191 3.91 -9.09 -11.35
N ASN A 192 2.71 -8.52 -11.51
CA ASN A 192 2.49 -7.37 -12.37
C ASN A 192 3.37 -6.18 -11.93
N PHE A 193 3.46 -5.91 -10.62
CA PHE A 193 4.36 -4.89 -10.11
C PHE A 193 5.84 -5.16 -10.44
N LEU A 194 6.26 -6.41 -10.35
CA LEU A 194 7.63 -6.80 -10.69
C LEU A 194 7.93 -6.67 -12.19
N GLU A 195 6.93 -6.69 -13.04
CA GLU A 195 7.04 -6.58 -14.51
C GLU A 195 6.94 -5.13 -15.01
N LEU A 196 6.56 -4.14 -14.16
CA LEU A 196 6.57 -2.72 -14.52
C LEU A 196 8.02 -2.28 -14.83
#